data_33060d1017b5f1ab5fbdd8eb49f65027
#
_entry.id   33060d1017b5f1ab5fbdd8eb49f65027
#
_cell.length_a   1.000
_cell.length_b   1.000
_cell.length_c   1.000
_cell.angle_alpha   90.00
_cell.angle_beta   90.00
_cell.angle_gamma   90.00
#
_symmetry.space_group_name_H-M   'P 1'
#
loop_
_entity.id
_entity.type
_entity.pdbx_description
1 polymer ?
#
loop_
_entity_poly.entity_id
_entity_poly.type
_entity_poly.pdbx_seq_one_letter_code
_entity_poly.pdbx_strand_id
1 'polypeptide(L)'
;MQKRNLILSMLLLLFALSCTTTSQKQQTKDFVRVENGHFVRNGKPYYYVGTNFWYGAILGSEGEGGNRQRLCRELDSLKSMGIDNLRILVGSDGERGVAAKVEPTLQVAPGVYNDTIFAGLDYLLAEMSKRDMLAVLYLNNSWEWSGGYGQYLQWAGYGKAPAPAVDGYAAYMNFVAQFVCSDSAQALYDNYVKDVITRTNRYTKVRYIDDPTIMSWQIGNEPRAFLPANKECFANWMSKAAALIKSFDPNHLVSTGSEGKWGCEMDMDLFEKIHADSNVDYLNIHIWPYNWGWAPKDSLQQNLEKAKQNSKAYIDEHLAVAKKYQKPLVMEEFGYPRDGFRFDKSSPVTARDAYYKYIFYLVTEHAVSRSLFAGCNFWGWGGLANPSTEHEYWKPGDDYTGDPAQEQQGLNSVFASDSSTIALIKQANQALNAK
;
A
#
# COMPACT_ATOMS: atom_id res chain seq x y z
N MET A 1 83.30 58.19 -6.52
CA MET A 1 81.98 58.67 -6.19
C MET A 1 80.99 57.63 -6.53
N GLN A 2 80.55 56.85 -5.54
CA GLN A 2 79.83 55.59 -5.69
C GLN A 2 78.31 55.83 -5.71
N LYS A 3 77.66 55.24 -6.71
CA LYS A 3 76.22 55.12 -6.77
C LYS A 3 75.80 53.81 -6.06
N ARG A 4 75.08 53.88 -4.97
CA ARG A 4 74.47 52.69 -4.35
C ARG A 4 73.08 52.45 -4.97
N ASN A 5 72.95 51.31 -5.60
CA ASN A 5 71.66 50.78 -6.10
C ASN A 5 70.89 50.20 -4.95
N LEU A 6 69.63 50.66 -4.79
CA LEU A 6 68.64 50.11 -3.85
C LEU A 6 67.80 49.16 -4.62
N ILE A 7 67.90 47.87 -4.32
CA ILE A 7 67.00 46.81 -4.87
C ILE A 7 65.81 46.71 -3.95
N LEU A 8 64.63 47.01 -4.51
CA LEU A 8 63.35 46.90 -3.82
C LEU A 8 62.82 45.52 -4.11
N SER A 9 62.88 44.62 -3.12
CA SER A 9 62.23 43.26 -3.21
C SER A 9 60.75 43.35 -2.97
N MET A 10 59.97 43.13 -4.00
CA MET A 10 58.50 43.06 -3.92
C MET A 10 58.09 41.62 -3.60
N LEU A 11 57.72 41.37 -2.35
CA LEU A 11 57.12 40.06 -1.96
C LEU A 11 55.66 40.04 -2.44
N LEU A 12 55.39 39.22 -3.45
CA LEU A 12 54.02 38.86 -3.82
C LEU A 12 53.53 37.77 -2.84
N LEU A 13 52.62 38.14 -1.93
CA LEU A 13 51.81 37.18 -1.19
C LEU A 13 50.67 36.66 -2.10
N LEU A 14 50.83 35.46 -2.58
CA LEU A 14 49.73 34.68 -3.20
C LEU A 14 48.84 34.14 -2.08
N PHE A 15 47.69 34.80 -1.86
CA PHE A 15 46.58 34.20 -1.11
C PHE A 15 45.89 33.17 -2.02
N ALA A 16 46.23 31.91 -1.83
CA ALA A 16 45.43 30.79 -2.38
C ALA A 16 44.12 30.71 -1.59
N LEU A 17 43.04 31.29 -2.12
CA LEU A 17 41.68 30.98 -1.69
C LEU A 17 41.40 29.52 -2.03
N SER A 18 41.61 28.63 -1.07
CA SER A 18 41.12 27.26 -1.13
C SER A 18 39.59 27.30 -0.96
N CYS A 19 38.84 27.37 -2.06
CA CYS A 19 37.42 27.05 -2.06
C CYS A 19 37.26 25.55 -1.76
N THR A 20 37.13 25.20 -0.50
CA THR A 20 36.60 23.90 -0.10
C THR A 20 35.12 23.88 -0.48
N THR A 21 34.85 23.46 -1.69
CA THR A 21 33.50 22.96 -2.06
C THR A 21 33.24 21.74 -1.18
N THR A 22 32.59 21.93 -0.05
CA THR A 22 31.92 20.87 0.68
C THR A 22 30.82 20.37 -0.26
N SER A 23 31.16 19.40 -1.10
CA SER A 23 30.20 18.55 -1.74
C SER A 23 29.40 17.90 -0.61
N GLN A 24 28.22 18.43 -0.31
CA GLN A 24 27.24 17.66 0.42
C GLN A 24 27.03 16.38 -0.41
N LYS A 25 27.65 15.28 0.01
CA LYS A 25 27.27 13.95 -0.46
C LYS A 25 25.78 13.87 -0.22
N GLN A 26 25.00 13.98 -1.27
CA GLN A 26 23.59 13.67 -1.27
C GLN A 26 23.52 12.23 -0.75
N GLN A 27 23.01 12.07 0.47
CA GLN A 27 22.92 10.78 1.11
C GLN A 27 22.00 9.96 0.22
N THR A 28 22.55 9.01 -0.51
CA THR A 28 21.76 8.09 -1.34
C THR A 28 20.84 7.36 -0.39
N LYS A 29 19.52 7.47 -0.61
CA LYS A 29 18.53 6.73 0.16
C LYS A 29 18.77 5.25 -0.06
N ASP A 30 18.84 4.47 1.00
CA ASP A 30 18.97 3.03 0.91
C ASP A 30 17.60 2.37 0.73
N PHE A 31 17.56 1.26 0.00
CA PHE A 31 16.39 0.40 -0.06
C PHE A 31 16.06 -0.19 1.31
N VAL A 32 14.77 -0.34 1.60
CA VAL A 32 14.35 -1.12 2.76
C VAL A 32 14.73 -2.58 2.53
N ARG A 33 15.29 -3.23 3.55
CA ARG A 33 15.75 -4.62 3.50
C ARG A 33 15.17 -5.41 4.66
N VAL A 34 15.20 -6.72 4.55
CA VAL A 34 14.93 -7.65 5.66
C VAL A 34 16.25 -8.20 6.15
N GLU A 35 16.57 -7.95 7.42
CA GLU A 35 17.76 -8.46 8.09
C GLU A 35 17.36 -9.12 9.41
N ASN A 36 17.70 -10.40 9.57
CA ASN A 36 17.34 -11.18 10.76
C ASN A 36 15.84 -11.12 11.11
N GLY A 37 14.98 -11.12 10.09
CA GLY A 37 13.53 -11.09 10.24
C GLY A 37 12.92 -9.72 10.47
N HIS A 38 13.71 -8.65 10.43
CA HIS A 38 13.24 -7.28 10.66
C HIS A 38 13.43 -6.41 9.42
N PHE A 39 12.53 -5.45 9.23
CA PHE A 39 12.79 -4.38 8.27
C PHE A 39 13.91 -3.49 8.78
N VAL A 40 14.83 -3.15 7.87
CA VAL A 40 15.91 -2.19 8.10
C VAL A 40 15.82 -1.08 7.06
N ARG A 41 15.78 0.16 7.53
CA ARG A 41 15.80 1.38 6.71
C ARG A 41 16.92 2.29 7.17
N ASN A 42 17.82 2.69 6.26
CA ASN A 42 18.98 3.52 6.58
C ASN A 42 19.83 2.95 7.75
N GLY A 43 20.00 1.63 7.80
CA GLY A 43 20.76 0.93 8.84
C GLY A 43 20.08 0.84 10.21
N LYS A 44 18.79 1.18 10.32
CA LYS A 44 18.01 1.10 11.57
C LYS A 44 16.80 0.18 11.42
N PRO A 45 16.36 -0.48 12.50
CA PRO A 45 15.09 -1.20 12.51
C PRO A 45 13.95 -0.25 12.12
N TYR A 46 13.03 -0.73 11.27
CA TYR A 46 11.92 0.06 10.77
C TYR A 46 10.60 -0.59 11.17
N TYR A 47 9.84 0.13 11.99
CA TYR A 47 8.47 -0.19 12.41
C TYR A 47 7.59 1.01 12.10
N TYR A 48 6.33 0.78 11.70
CA TYR A 48 5.49 1.89 11.24
C TYR A 48 3.99 1.69 11.52
N VAL A 49 3.31 2.81 11.62
CA VAL A 49 1.86 2.92 11.42
C VAL A 49 1.65 3.76 10.17
N GLY A 50 1.25 3.09 9.11
CA GLY A 50 0.97 3.66 7.80
C GLY A 50 -0.52 3.66 7.47
N THR A 51 -0.84 3.92 6.20
CA THR A 51 -2.22 3.91 5.72
C THR A 51 -2.34 3.40 4.29
N ASN A 52 -3.54 2.93 3.93
CA ASN A 52 -3.93 2.72 2.55
C ASN A 52 -4.30 4.05 1.89
N PHE A 53 -3.72 4.31 0.73
CA PHE A 53 -3.93 5.49 -0.09
C PHE A 53 -4.12 5.08 -1.55
N TRP A 54 -5.09 4.19 -1.78
CA TRP A 54 -5.28 3.47 -3.04
C TRP A 54 -5.45 4.39 -4.26
N TYR A 55 -6.07 5.55 -4.09
CA TYR A 55 -6.37 6.49 -5.16
C TYR A 55 -5.24 7.49 -5.47
N GLY A 56 -4.08 7.35 -4.86
CA GLY A 56 -2.98 8.31 -4.96
C GLY A 56 -2.48 8.55 -6.38
N ALA A 57 -2.42 7.51 -7.23
CA ALA A 57 -2.03 7.64 -8.63
C ALA A 57 -3.04 8.47 -9.44
N ILE A 58 -4.34 8.27 -9.20
CA ILE A 58 -5.40 9.04 -9.87
C ILE A 58 -5.30 10.51 -9.43
N LEU A 59 -5.18 10.76 -8.14
CA LEU A 59 -5.09 12.12 -7.58
C LEU A 59 -3.83 12.86 -8.09
N GLY A 60 -2.73 12.13 -8.34
CA GLY A 60 -1.48 12.64 -8.93
C GLY A 60 -1.54 12.94 -10.43
N SER A 61 -2.59 12.51 -11.13
CA SER A 61 -2.74 12.70 -12.57
C SER A 61 -3.09 14.14 -12.94
N GLU A 62 -2.91 14.49 -14.22
CA GLU A 62 -3.42 15.74 -14.82
C GLU A 62 -4.74 15.51 -15.57
N GLY A 63 -5.23 14.28 -15.53
CA GLY A 63 -6.48 13.89 -16.17
C GLY A 63 -7.67 13.94 -15.22
N GLU A 64 -8.73 13.24 -15.62
CA GLU A 64 -9.97 13.11 -14.84
C GLU A 64 -9.67 12.55 -13.44
N GLY A 65 -10.27 13.10 -12.41
CA GLY A 65 -10.05 12.74 -11.01
C GLY A 65 -8.74 13.23 -10.41
N GLY A 66 -7.85 13.84 -11.22
CA GLY A 66 -6.58 14.37 -10.76
C GLY A 66 -6.73 15.68 -9.97
N ASN A 67 -5.96 15.79 -8.89
CA ASN A 67 -5.85 17.02 -8.11
C ASN A 67 -4.51 17.04 -7.35
N ARG A 68 -3.45 17.45 -8.04
CA ARG A 68 -2.09 17.51 -7.49
C ARG A 68 -1.94 18.43 -6.28
N GLN A 69 -2.72 19.51 -6.23
CA GLN A 69 -2.70 20.40 -5.06
C GLN A 69 -3.25 19.67 -3.82
N ARG A 70 -4.37 18.96 -3.97
CA ARG A 70 -4.90 18.11 -2.91
C ARG A 70 -3.88 17.03 -2.54
N LEU A 71 -3.30 16.33 -3.52
CA LEU A 71 -2.29 15.29 -3.28
C LEU A 71 -1.15 15.79 -2.39
N CYS A 72 -0.54 16.93 -2.73
CA CYS A 72 0.56 17.49 -1.93
C CYS A 72 0.11 17.80 -0.49
N ARG A 73 -1.08 18.37 -0.30
CA ARG A 73 -1.64 18.66 1.03
C ARG A 73 -1.94 17.38 1.83
N GLU A 74 -2.43 16.32 1.17
CA GLU A 74 -2.64 15.01 1.80
C GLU A 74 -1.31 14.42 2.28
N LEU A 75 -0.28 14.42 1.43
CA LEU A 75 1.04 13.92 1.80
C LEU A 75 1.68 14.74 2.94
N ASP A 76 1.54 16.07 2.92
CA ASP A 76 2.01 16.94 4.00
C ASP A 76 1.28 16.64 5.32
N SER A 77 -0.03 16.43 5.26
CA SER A 77 -0.86 16.05 6.40
C SER A 77 -0.41 14.70 6.97
N LEU A 78 -0.28 13.68 6.12
CA LEU A 78 0.20 12.35 6.51
C LEU A 78 1.59 12.41 7.17
N LYS A 79 2.53 13.12 6.53
CA LYS A 79 3.88 13.28 7.10
C LYS A 79 3.87 14.00 8.44
N SER A 80 3.00 14.99 8.63
CA SER A 80 2.85 15.71 9.92
C SER A 80 2.35 14.82 11.05
N MET A 81 1.73 13.68 10.73
CA MET A 81 1.28 12.66 11.68
C MET A 81 2.34 11.57 11.93
N GLY A 82 3.50 11.67 11.27
CA GLY A 82 4.57 10.67 11.32
C GLY A 82 4.31 9.46 10.41
N ILE A 83 3.29 9.51 9.55
CA ILE A 83 3.07 8.48 8.54
C ILE A 83 4.09 8.66 7.42
N ASP A 84 4.87 7.62 7.18
CA ASP A 84 5.84 7.57 6.10
C ASP A 84 5.71 6.31 5.22
N ASN A 85 4.69 5.49 5.43
CA ASN A 85 4.40 4.28 4.66
C ASN A 85 2.98 4.33 4.10
N LEU A 86 2.86 4.28 2.78
CA LEU A 86 1.59 4.28 2.07
C LEU A 86 1.45 3.02 1.23
N ARG A 87 0.34 2.31 1.38
CA ARG A 87 -0.05 1.20 0.51
C ARG A 87 -0.95 1.73 -0.60
N ILE A 88 -0.55 1.51 -1.87
CA ILE A 88 -1.08 2.21 -3.03
C ILE A 88 -1.41 1.22 -4.14
N LEU A 89 -2.59 1.37 -4.75
CA LEU A 89 -2.94 0.69 -6.00
C LEU A 89 -2.17 1.33 -7.15
N VAL A 90 -1.46 0.51 -7.93
CA VAL A 90 -0.79 1.00 -9.16
C VAL A 90 -1.81 1.56 -10.13
N GLY A 91 -2.92 0.87 -10.33
CA GLY A 91 -4.05 1.33 -11.11
C GLY A 91 -5.13 0.27 -11.26
N SER A 92 -6.30 0.68 -11.72
CA SER A 92 -7.42 -0.20 -12.05
C SER A 92 -7.39 -0.64 -13.50
N ASP A 93 -8.07 -1.74 -13.80
CA ASP A 93 -8.10 -2.39 -15.10
C ASP A 93 -9.48 -2.35 -15.77
N GLY A 94 -9.50 -2.30 -17.11
CA GLY A 94 -10.68 -2.56 -17.94
C GLY A 94 -11.47 -1.33 -18.35
N GLU A 95 -12.66 -1.60 -18.89
CA GLU A 95 -13.56 -0.58 -19.46
C GLU A 95 -14.11 0.35 -18.37
N ARG A 96 -14.55 1.51 -18.82
CA ARG A 96 -15.32 2.47 -17.99
C ARG A 96 -16.79 2.09 -17.90
N GLY A 97 -17.49 2.64 -16.91
CA GLY A 97 -18.94 2.46 -16.76
C GLY A 97 -19.35 1.11 -16.16
N VAL A 98 -18.41 0.35 -15.60
CA VAL A 98 -18.72 -0.85 -14.82
C VAL A 98 -19.17 -0.43 -13.42
N ALA A 99 -20.32 -0.98 -12.98
CA ALA A 99 -20.89 -0.63 -11.69
C ALA A 99 -19.91 -0.90 -10.54
N ALA A 100 -19.80 0.06 -9.62
CA ALA A 100 -18.96 0.00 -8.42
C ALA A 100 -17.44 -0.24 -8.67
N LYS A 101 -16.97 0.10 -9.87
CA LYS A 101 -15.55 0.03 -10.22
C LYS A 101 -14.89 1.42 -10.19
N VAL A 102 -13.65 1.45 -9.74
CA VAL A 102 -12.82 2.67 -9.73
C VAL A 102 -12.49 3.14 -11.14
N GLU A 103 -12.69 4.42 -11.37
CA GLU A 103 -12.34 5.13 -12.61
C GLU A 103 -11.56 6.41 -12.28
N PRO A 104 -10.76 6.92 -13.24
CA PRO A 104 -10.39 6.30 -14.52
C PRO A 104 -9.46 5.10 -14.34
N THR A 105 -9.48 4.20 -15.32
CA THR A 105 -8.65 2.99 -15.31
C THR A 105 -7.25 3.26 -15.86
N LEU A 106 -6.26 2.54 -15.36
CA LEU A 106 -4.89 2.57 -15.85
C LEU A 106 -4.73 1.71 -17.11
N GLN A 107 -5.03 0.42 -17.01
CA GLN A 107 -4.93 -0.50 -18.14
C GLN A 107 -6.31 -0.64 -18.80
N VAL A 108 -6.48 -0.01 -19.96
CA VAL A 108 -7.78 0.02 -20.66
C VAL A 108 -8.00 -1.19 -21.56
N ALA A 109 -6.93 -1.82 -22.01
CA ALA A 109 -6.90 -3.10 -22.73
C ALA A 109 -5.52 -3.74 -22.46
N PRO A 110 -5.32 -5.04 -22.75
CA PRO A 110 -4.04 -5.71 -22.50
C PRO A 110 -2.87 -4.95 -23.11
N GLY A 111 -1.93 -4.47 -22.27
CA GLY A 111 -0.76 -3.68 -22.67
C GLY A 111 -1.07 -2.26 -23.17
N VAL A 112 -2.31 -1.78 -23.05
CA VAL A 112 -2.71 -0.42 -23.43
C VAL A 112 -3.05 0.39 -22.19
N TYR A 113 -2.26 1.43 -21.95
CA TYR A 113 -2.32 2.18 -20.69
C TYR A 113 -2.82 3.60 -20.88
N ASN A 114 -3.56 4.08 -19.88
CA ASN A 114 -3.85 5.50 -19.72
C ASN A 114 -2.62 6.21 -19.18
N ASP A 115 -1.91 6.90 -20.06
CA ASP A 115 -0.65 7.56 -19.74
C ASP A 115 -0.80 8.68 -18.70
N THR A 116 -1.99 9.27 -18.54
CA THR A 116 -2.23 10.28 -17.49
C THR A 116 -2.21 9.67 -16.10
N ILE A 117 -2.69 8.43 -15.94
CA ILE A 117 -2.67 7.70 -14.65
C ILE A 117 -1.25 7.22 -14.34
N PHE A 118 -0.51 6.71 -15.32
CA PHE A 118 0.91 6.41 -15.12
C PHE A 118 1.72 7.65 -14.75
N ALA A 119 1.48 8.79 -15.43
CA ALA A 119 2.11 10.05 -15.05
C ALA A 119 1.70 10.49 -13.63
N GLY A 120 0.47 10.18 -13.21
CA GLY A 120 -0.01 10.42 -11.86
C GLY A 120 0.73 9.59 -10.80
N LEU A 121 0.97 8.31 -11.08
CA LEU A 121 1.81 7.45 -10.23
C LEU A 121 3.25 7.97 -10.15
N ASP A 122 3.85 8.35 -11.29
CA ASP A 122 5.17 8.96 -11.35
C ASP A 122 5.25 10.23 -10.47
N TYR A 123 4.22 11.08 -10.56
CA TYR A 123 4.14 12.31 -9.77
C TYR A 123 3.98 12.03 -8.27
N LEU A 124 3.12 11.08 -7.92
CA LEU A 124 2.94 10.63 -6.53
C LEU A 124 4.28 10.17 -5.93
N LEU A 125 5.00 9.27 -6.60
CA LEU A 125 6.29 8.76 -6.14
C LEU A 125 7.33 9.89 -6.01
N ALA A 126 7.36 10.83 -6.97
CA ALA A 126 8.24 11.99 -6.88
C ALA A 126 7.93 12.89 -5.66
N GLU A 127 6.65 13.11 -5.35
CA GLU A 127 6.22 13.88 -4.19
C GLU A 127 6.45 13.14 -2.86
N MET A 128 6.28 11.82 -2.84
CA MET A 128 6.62 10.97 -1.69
C MET A 128 8.13 10.98 -1.41
N SER A 129 8.95 10.89 -2.47
CA SER A 129 10.42 10.97 -2.35
C SER A 129 10.89 12.26 -1.69
N LYS A 130 10.31 13.40 -2.04
CA LYS A 130 10.62 14.71 -1.43
C LYS A 130 10.32 14.75 0.07
N ARG A 131 9.35 13.95 0.53
CA ARG A 131 8.88 13.88 1.91
C ARG A 131 9.48 12.74 2.71
N ASP A 132 10.41 11.98 2.11
CA ASP A 132 10.98 10.78 2.70
C ASP A 132 9.90 9.78 3.15
N MET A 133 8.96 9.48 2.25
CA MET A 133 7.89 8.51 2.42
C MET A 133 8.13 7.29 1.53
N LEU A 134 7.60 6.15 1.93
CA LEU A 134 7.72 4.86 1.26
C LEU A 134 6.39 4.41 0.68
N ALA A 135 6.45 3.84 -0.51
CA ALA A 135 5.30 3.26 -1.22
C ALA A 135 5.36 1.72 -1.20
N VAL A 136 4.28 1.09 -0.77
CA VAL A 136 3.99 -0.33 -1.02
C VAL A 136 3.00 -0.37 -2.18
N LEU A 137 3.45 -0.89 -3.33
CA LEU A 137 2.69 -0.84 -4.58
C LEU A 137 2.06 -2.21 -4.87
N TYR A 138 0.72 -2.32 -4.79
CA TYR A 138 0.05 -3.54 -5.20
C TYR A 138 -0.39 -3.48 -6.67
N LEU A 139 -0.05 -4.57 -7.39
CA LEU A 139 -0.08 -4.64 -8.85
C LEU A 139 -1.44 -5.07 -9.41
N ASN A 140 -2.21 -5.81 -8.63
CA ASN A 140 -3.48 -6.37 -9.06
C ASN A 140 -4.48 -6.43 -7.90
N ASN A 141 -5.67 -6.98 -8.16
CA ASN A 141 -6.71 -7.15 -7.14
C ASN A 141 -7.47 -8.45 -7.42
N SER A 142 -7.83 -9.20 -6.38
CA SER A 142 -8.75 -10.31 -6.57
C SER A 142 -10.21 -9.86 -6.65
N TRP A 143 -10.50 -8.63 -6.19
CA TRP A 143 -11.83 -8.05 -6.15
C TRP A 143 -12.12 -7.14 -7.35
N GLU A 144 -13.42 -6.97 -7.64
CA GLU A 144 -13.94 -6.28 -8.81
C GLU A 144 -13.69 -4.78 -8.85
N TRP A 145 -13.58 -4.15 -7.69
CA TRP A 145 -13.60 -2.69 -7.60
C TRP A 145 -12.44 -1.99 -8.33
N SER A 146 -11.41 -2.72 -8.69
CA SER A 146 -10.35 -2.24 -9.57
C SER A 146 -10.15 -3.10 -10.82
N GLY A 147 -11.11 -3.93 -11.21
CA GLY A 147 -11.07 -4.82 -12.38
C GLY A 147 -10.42 -6.17 -12.09
N GLY A 148 -9.14 -6.18 -11.81
CA GLY A 148 -8.38 -7.31 -11.30
C GLY A 148 -8.62 -8.65 -12.00
N TYR A 149 -8.69 -9.75 -11.23
CA TYR A 149 -8.83 -11.11 -11.77
C TYR A 149 -9.96 -11.25 -12.77
N GLY A 150 -11.11 -10.63 -12.50
CA GLY A 150 -12.26 -10.68 -13.40
C GLY A 150 -11.95 -10.09 -14.77
N GLN A 151 -11.25 -8.97 -14.79
CA GLN A 151 -10.90 -8.29 -16.04
C GLN A 151 -9.85 -9.07 -16.84
N TYR A 152 -8.85 -9.65 -16.18
CA TYR A 152 -7.85 -10.48 -16.86
C TYR A 152 -8.44 -11.75 -17.46
N LEU A 153 -9.39 -12.39 -16.77
CA LEU A 153 -10.15 -13.53 -17.31
C LEU A 153 -11.00 -13.11 -18.52
N GLN A 154 -11.68 -11.96 -18.44
CA GLN A 154 -12.43 -11.42 -19.57
C GLN A 154 -11.54 -11.20 -20.79
N TRP A 155 -10.39 -10.60 -20.62
CA TRP A 155 -9.40 -10.40 -21.69
C TRP A 155 -8.82 -11.72 -22.22
N ALA A 156 -8.71 -12.73 -21.39
CA ALA A 156 -8.26 -14.07 -21.78
C ALA A 156 -9.35 -14.91 -22.46
N GLY A 157 -10.56 -14.35 -22.68
CA GLY A 157 -11.65 -15.01 -23.45
C GLY A 157 -12.59 -15.87 -22.63
N TYR A 158 -12.59 -15.77 -21.30
CA TYR A 158 -13.49 -16.54 -20.41
C TYR A 158 -14.93 -15.99 -20.37
N GLY A 159 -15.20 -14.90 -21.07
CA GLY A 159 -16.48 -14.21 -21.07
C GLY A 159 -16.47 -12.96 -20.22
N LYS A 160 -17.61 -12.27 -20.14
CA LYS A 160 -17.75 -11.03 -19.36
C LYS A 160 -17.69 -11.33 -17.87
N ALA A 161 -16.83 -10.59 -17.16
CA ALA A 161 -16.75 -10.69 -15.70
C ALA A 161 -18.05 -10.21 -15.04
N PRO A 162 -18.63 -10.97 -14.10
CA PRO A 162 -19.76 -10.50 -13.31
C PRO A 162 -19.41 -9.25 -12.51
N ALA A 163 -20.37 -8.34 -12.34
CA ALA A 163 -20.24 -7.18 -11.47
C ALA A 163 -21.03 -7.45 -10.17
N PRO A 164 -20.42 -7.59 -9.00
CA PRO A 164 -21.13 -7.95 -7.76
C PRO A 164 -22.29 -7.03 -7.40
N ALA A 165 -22.19 -5.74 -7.74
CA ALA A 165 -23.29 -4.79 -7.54
C ALA A 165 -24.56 -5.12 -8.36
N VAL A 166 -24.44 -5.95 -9.42
CA VAL A 166 -25.54 -6.38 -10.30
C VAL A 166 -25.79 -7.87 -10.16
N ASP A 167 -24.74 -8.67 -10.22
CA ASP A 167 -24.80 -10.14 -10.34
C ASP A 167 -24.60 -10.86 -8.99
N GLY A 168 -24.17 -10.14 -7.96
CA GLY A 168 -23.85 -10.66 -6.64
C GLY A 168 -22.45 -11.28 -6.53
N TYR A 169 -21.92 -11.29 -5.28
CA TYR A 169 -20.56 -11.80 -5.01
C TYR A 169 -20.39 -13.30 -5.30
N ALA A 170 -21.43 -14.12 -5.15
CA ALA A 170 -21.33 -15.54 -5.46
C ALA A 170 -21.01 -15.81 -6.94
N ALA A 171 -21.65 -15.07 -7.86
CA ALA A 171 -21.37 -15.16 -9.28
C ALA A 171 -19.94 -14.70 -9.60
N TYR A 172 -19.50 -13.58 -9.00
CA TYR A 172 -18.16 -13.05 -9.17
C TYR A 172 -17.10 -14.04 -8.66
N MET A 173 -17.21 -14.51 -7.41
CA MET A 173 -16.24 -15.43 -6.81
C MET A 173 -16.09 -16.73 -7.61
N ASN A 174 -17.20 -17.29 -8.10
CA ASN A 174 -17.16 -18.48 -8.97
C ASN A 174 -16.44 -18.21 -10.29
N PHE A 175 -16.60 -17.02 -10.86
CA PHE A 175 -15.94 -16.64 -12.10
C PHE A 175 -14.45 -16.44 -11.89
N VAL A 176 -14.04 -15.63 -10.89
CA VAL A 176 -12.65 -15.28 -10.66
C VAL A 176 -11.79 -16.41 -10.09
N ALA A 177 -12.42 -17.43 -9.51
CA ALA A 177 -11.74 -18.65 -9.08
C ALA A 177 -10.92 -19.32 -10.20
N GLN A 178 -11.27 -19.07 -11.46
CA GLN A 178 -10.56 -19.63 -12.62
C GLN A 178 -9.19 -18.98 -12.84
N PHE A 179 -8.96 -17.76 -12.33
CA PHE A 179 -7.75 -16.98 -12.62
C PHE A 179 -6.47 -17.71 -12.17
N VAL A 180 -6.46 -18.28 -10.97
CA VAL A 180 -5.26 -18.89 -10.40
C VAL A 180 -4.81 -20.17 -11.11
N CYS A 181 -5.68 -20.76 -11.96
CA CYS A 181 -5.37 -21.92 -12.82
C CYS A 181 -5.34 -21.55 -14.32
N SER A 182 -5.44 -20.26 -14.69
CA SER A 182 -5.50 -19.81 -16.08
C SER A 182 -4.14 -19.26 -16.56
N ASP A 183 -3.38 -20.07 -17.28
CA ASP A 183 -2.09 -19.62 -17.86
C ASP A 183 -2.27 -18.40 -18.79
N SER A 184 -3.37 -18.32 -19.53
CA SER A 184 -3.63 -17.21 -20.46
C SER A 184 -3.91 -15.89 -19.73
N ALA A 185 -4.70 -15.93 -18.64
CA ALA A 185 -4.96 -14.73 -17.83
C ALA A 185 -3.71 -14.31 -17.05
N GLN A 186 -2.95 -15.28 -16.51
CA GLN A 186 -1.67 -15.01 -15.84
C GLN A 186 -0.63 -14.41 -16.78
N ALA A 187 -0.56 -14.85 -18.04
CA ALA A 187 0.36 -14.27 -19.03
C ALA A 187 0.07 -12.78 -19.31
N LEU A 188 -1.19 -12.37 -19.28
CA LEU A 188 -1.56 -10.95 -19.37
C LEU A 188 -1.10 -10.16 -18.13
N TYR A 189 -1.26 -10.73 -16.95
CA TYR A 189 -0.74 -10.16 -15.71
C TYR A 189 0.79 -10.06 -15.74
N ASP A 190 1.49 -11.08 -16.18
CA ASP A 190 2.96 -11.09 -16.26
C ASP A 190 3.50 -9.97 -17.16
N ASN A 191 2.85 -9.70 -18.30
CA ASN A 191 3.19 -8.58 -19.18
C ASN A 191 2.96 -7.24 -18.50
N TYR A 192 1.84 -7.07 -17.82
CA TYR A 192 1.53 -5.85 -17.05
C TYR A 192 2.57 -5.61 -15.95
N VAL A 193 2.92 -6.63 -15.17
CA VAL A 193 3.96 -6.56 -14.12
C VAL A 193 5.27 -6.07 -14.69
N LYS A 194 5.71 -6.64 -15.82
CA LYS A 194 6.91 -6.20 -16.52
C LYS A 194 6.86 -4.72 -16.89
N ASP A 195 5.77 -4.27 -17.51
CA ASP A 195 5.63 -2.89 -17.98
C ASP A 195 5.64 -1.89 -16.82
N VAL A 196 5.04 -2.24 -15.69
CA VAL A 196 5.04 -1.40 -14.48
C VAL A 196 6.42 -1.36 -13.84
N ILE A 197 7.02 -2.50 -13.56
CA ILE A 197 8.29 -2.58 -12.79
C ILE A 197 9.44 -1.95 -13.55
N THR A 198 9.50 -2.13 -14.86
CA THR A 198 10.59 -1.60 -15.69
C THR A 198 10.41 -0.13 -16.10
N ARG A 199 9.36 0.52 -15.61
CA ARG A 199 9.06 1.92 -15.92
C ARG A 199 10.16 2.86 -15.42
N THR A 200 10.37 3.95 -16.15
CA THR A 200 11.17 5.11 -15.71
C THR A 200 10.23 6.24 -15.34
N ASN A 201 10.36 6.75 -14.13
CA ASN A 201 9.56 7.86 -13.61
C ASN A 201 9.75 9.12 -14.49
N ARG A 202 8.66 9.67 -14.98
CA ARG A 202 8.65 10.82 -15.89
C ARG A 202 9.26 12.09 -15.27
N TYR A 203 9.11 12.28 -13.95
CA TYR A 203 9.52 13.49 -13.24
C TYR A 203 10.93 13.37 -12.68
N THR A 204 11.25 12.26 -12.02
CA THR A 204 12.55 12.05 -11.38
C THR A 204 13.61 11.50 -12.35
N LYS A 205 13.21 10.92 -13.47
CA LYS A 205 14.06 10.19 -14.44
C LYS A 205 14.73 8.94 -13.85
N VAL A 206 14.32 8.51 -12.67
CA VAL A 206 14.79 7.29 -12.02
C VAL A 206 13.91 6.12 -12.49
N ARG A 207 14.51 4.98 -12.79
CA ARG A 207 13.75 3.75 -13.05
C ARG A 207 13.08 3.30 -11.74
N TYR A 208 11.90 2.71 -11.82
CA TYR A 208 11.21 2.23 -10.60
C TYR A 208 12.06 1.22 -9.83
N ILE A 209 12.78 0.34 -10.52
CA ILE A 209 13.69 -0.63 -9.90
C ILE A 209 14.90 0.01 -9.18
N ASP A 210 15.18 1.29 -9.42
CA ASP A 210 16.26 2.05 -8.79
C ASP A 210 15.71 3.11 -7.79
N ASP A 211 14.40 3.19 -7.59
CA ASP A 211 13.76 4.23 -6.75
C ASP A 211 13.52 3.72 -5.32
N PRO A 212 14.35 4.10 -4.34
CA PRO A 212 14.19 3.66 -2.95
C PRO A 212 12.95 4.24 -2.26
N THR A 213 12.15 5.07 -2.94
CA THR A 213 10.83 5.48 -2.48
C THR A 213 9.84 4.30 -2.51
N ILE A 214 10.04 3.37 -3.43
CA ILE A 214 9.29 2.12 -3.46
C ILE A 214 9.90 1.19 -2.39
N MET A 215 9.10 0.76 -1.43
CA MET A 215 9.52 -0.21 -0.42
C MET A 215 9.35 -1.63 -0.95
N SER A 216 8.19 -1.91 -1.52
CA SER A 216 7.88 -3.25 -2.00
C SER A 216 6.87 -3.26 -3.14
N TRP A 217 6.94 -4.34 -3.91
CA TRP A 217 5.91 -4.78 -4.85
C TRP A 217 5.02 -5.81 -4.16
N GLN A 218 3.71 -5.67 -4.33
CA GLN A 218 2.75 -6.69 -3.91
C GLN A 218 2.10 -7.34 -5.12
N ILE A 219 2.00 -8.67 -5.09
CA ILE A 219 1.40 -9.44 -6.18
C ILE A 219 -0.03 -8.97 -6.46
N GLY A 220 -0.79 -8.71 -5.40
CA GLY A 220 -2.14 -8.16 -5.55
C GLY A 220 -2.76 -7.75 -4.24
N ASN A 221 -3.95 -7.17 -4.32
CA ASN A 221 -4.81 -6.96 -3.17
C ASN A 221 -5.63 -8.22 -2.91
N GLU A 222 -5.48 -8.79 -1.73
CA GLU A 222 -6.25 -9.94 -1.23
C GLU A 222 -6.31 -11.13 -2.21
N PRO A 223 -5.16 -11.62 -2.71
CA PRO A 223 -5.16 -12.80 -3.58
C PRO A 223 -5.75 -14.01 -2.88
N ARG A 224 -6.63 -14.73 -3.57
CA ARG A 224 -7.36 -15.90 -3.04
C ARG A 224 -7.42 -17.05 -4.04
N ALA A 225 -7.55 -18.26 -3.51
CA ALA A 225 -7.90 -19.44 -4.30
C ALA A 225 -9.37 -19.46 -4.70
N PHE A 226 -10.28 -18.86 -3.90
CA PHE A 226 -11.73 -18.82 -3.98
C PHE A 226 -12.44 -20.20 -3.89
N LEU A 227 -11.75 -21.28 -4.21
CA LEU A 227 -12.25 -22.66 -4.11
C LEU A 227 -11.18 -23.54 -3.47
N PRO A 228 -11.56 -24.46 -2.57
CA PRO A 228 -10.60 -25.41 -1.97
C PRO A 228 -9.84 -26.25 -3.00
N ALA A 229 -10.46 -26.57 -4.16
CA ALA A 229 -9.84 -27.31 -5.25
C ALA A 229 -8.69 -26.53 -5.93
N ASN A 230 -8.63 -25.22 -5.79
CA ASN A 230 -7.66 -24.34 -6.45
C ASN A 230 -6.43 -24.05 -5.58
N LYS A 231 -6.34 -24.56 -4.37
CA LYS A 231 -5.24 -24.27 -3.43
C LYS A 231 -3.85 -24.50 -4.03
N GLU A 232 -3.68 -25.60 -4.79
CA GLU A 232 -2.40 -25.91 -5.43
C GLU A 232 -2.09 -24.94 -6.58
N CYS A 233 -3.05 -24.65 -7.46
CA CYS A 233 -2.90 -23.64 -8.51
C CYS A 233 -2.55 -22.28 -7.90
N PHE A 234 -3.22 -21.90 -6.81
CA PHE A 234 -3.00 -20.64 -6.12
C PHE A 234 -1.58 -20.54 -5.56
N ALA A 235 -1.11 -21.56 -4.84
CA ALA A 235 0.25 -21.58 -4.32
C ALA A 235 1.29 -21.50 -5.45
N ASN A 236 1.09 -22.24 -6.53
CA ASN A 236 1.99 -22.24 -7.68
C ASN A 236 2.01 -20.89 -8.39
N TRP A 237 0.84 -20.25 -8.57
CA TRP A 237 0.77 -18.93 -9.16
C TRP A 237 1.45 -17.87 -8.29
N MET A 238 1.24 -17.89 -6.96
CA MET A 238 1.90 -16.95 -6.04
C MET A 238 3.41 -17.05 -6.10
N SER A 239 3.96 -18.27 -6.13
CA SER A 239 5.40 -18.52 -6.26
C SER A 239 5.94 -18.03 -7.61
N LYS A 240 5.24 -18.31 -8.72
CA LYS A 240 5.61 -17.81 -10.07
C LYS A 240 5.61 -16.29 -10.13
N ALA A 241 4.57 -15.64 -9.60
CA ALA A 241 4.45 -14.19 -9.61
C ALA A 241 5.55 -13.52 -8.76
N ALA A 242 5.85 -14.05 -7.57
CA ALA A 242 6.95 -13.55 -6.75
C ALA A 242 8.31 -13.69 -7.45
N ALA A 243 8.58 -14.85 -8.05
CA ALA A 243 9.81 -15.08 -8.80
C ALA A 243 9.92 -14.17 -10.04
N LEU A 244 8.81 -13.93 -10.74
CA LEU A 244 8.76 -13.01 -11.88
C LEU A 244 9.13 -11.59 -11.46
N ILE A 245 8.52 -11.07 -10.40
CA ILE A 245 8.83 -9.74 -9.87
C ILE A 245 10.32 -9.64 -9.53
N LYS A 246 10.86 -10.60 -8.77
CA LYS A 246 12.28 -10.64 -8.42
C LYS A 246 13.21 -10.74 -9.62
N SER A 247 12.76 -11.35 -10.73
CA SER A 247 13.56 -11.42 -11.96
C SER A 247 13.74 -10.07 -12.64
N PHE A 248 12.78 -9.15 -12.48
CA PHE A 248 12.87 -7.79 -13.00
C PHE A 248 13.51 -6.82 -11.99
N ASP A 249 13.26 -7.04 -10.72
CA ASP A 249 13.67 -6.15 -9.65
C ASP A 249 14.25 -6.90 -8.44
N PRO A 250 15.58 -7.02 -8.37
CA PRO A 250 16.26 -7.63 -7.24
C PRO A 250 16.41 -6.70 -6.03
N ASN A 251 16.06 -5.41 -6.16
CA ASN A 251 16.33 -4.39 -5.15
C ASN A 251 15.20 -4.25 -4.13
N HIS A 252 13.95 -4.30 -4.59
CA HIS A 252 12.80 -4.08 -3.73
C HIS A 252 12.29 -5.37 -3.08
N LEU A 253 11.59 -5.18 -1.97
CA LEU A 253 10.90 -6.28 -1.31
C LEU A 253 9.70 -6.73 -2.14
N VAL A 254 9.33 -8.00 -1.98
CA VAL A 254 8.14 -8.59 -2.59
C VAL A 254 7.26 -9.19 -1.49
N SER A 255 5.97 -8.96 -1.57
CA SER A 255 4.98 -9.56 -0.70
C SER A 255 3.72 -9.96 -1.46
N THR A 256 2.87 -10.71 -0.79
CA THR A 256 1.70 -11.30 -1.42
C THR A 256 0.50 -10.35 -1.49
N GLY A 257 0.30 -9.49 -0.46
CA GLY A 257 -0.91 -8.73 -0.22
C GLY A 257 -2.06 -9.57 0.33
N SER A 258 -1.74 -10.71 0.97
CA SER A 258 -2.70 -11.69 1.49
C SER A 258 -3.44 -11.18 2.73
N GLU A 259 -4.70 -11.62 2.88
CA GLU A 259 -5.44 -11.46 4.14
C GLU A 259 -4.96 -12.39 5.28
N GLY A 260 -4.01 -13.26 5.00
CA GLY A 260 -3.62 -14.34 5.91
C GLY A 260 -4.41 -15.63 5.61
N LYS A 261 -4.75 -16.40 6.64
CA LYS A 261 -5.50 -17.65 6.44
C LYS A 261 -6.89 -17.48 5.82
N TRP A 262 -7.52 -16.30 5.98
CA TRP A 262 -8.77 -15.99 5.28
C TRP A 262 -8.59 -16.04 3.76
N GLY A 263 -7.55 -15.43 3.24
CA GLY A 263 -7.18 -15.50 1.81
C GLY A 263 -6.74 -16.88 1.35
N CYS A 264 -6.39 -17.76 2.29
CA CYS A 264 -5.93 -19.13 2.06
C CYS A 264 -7.01 -20.19 2.37
N GLU A 265 -8.29 -19.90 2.21
CA GLU A 265 -9.40 -20.84 2.48
C GLU A 265 -9.37 -21.39 3.90
N MET A 266 -9.04 -20.57 4.90
CA MET A 266 -8.87 -20.92 6.31
C MET A 266 -7.78 -21.98 6.58
N ASP A 267 -6.83 -22.15 5.67
CA ASP A 267 -5.77 -23.14 5.70
C ASP A 267 -4.42 -22.50 6.01
N MET A 268 -3.92 -22.71 7.24
CA MET A 268 -2.62 -22.18 7.64
C MET A 268 -1.46 -22.87 6.96
N ASP A 269 -1.59 -24.14 6.56
CA ASP A 269 -0.52 -24.85 5.83
C ASP A 269 -0.35 -24.24 4.44
N LEU A 270 -1.44 -23.85 3.79
CA LEU A 270 -1.40 -23.12 2.52
C LEU A 270 -0.77 -21.74 2.69
N PHE A 271 -1.16 -20.99 3.74
CA PHE A 271 -0.55 -19.70 4.06
C PHE A 271 0.96 -19.85 4.29
N GLU A 272 1.35 -20.83 5.10
CA GLU A 272 2.76 -21.12 5.36
C GLU A 272 3.51 -21.50 4.08
N LYS A 273 2.96 -22.40 3.25
CA LYS A 273 3.56 -22.83 1.99
C LYS A 273 3.89 -21.64 1.07
N ILE A 274 2.93 -20.69 0.93
CA ILE A 274 3.10 -19.51 0.09
C ILE A 274 4.18 -18.58 0.66
N HIS A 275 4.16 -18.32 1.98
CA HIS A 275 5.07 -17.36 2.59
C HIS A 275 6.44 -17.93 2.96
N ALA A 276 6.63 -19.25 2.84
CA ALA A 276 7.93 -19.92 2.93
C ALA A 276 8.81 -19.66 1.68
N ASP A 277 8.20 -19.28 0.55
CA ASP A 277 8.92 -18.99 -0.69
C ASP A 277 10.00 -17.90 -0.47
N SER A 278 11.22 -18.17 -0.94
CA SER A 278 12.36 -17.25 -0.78
C SER A 278 12.21 -15.93 -1.53
N ASN A 279 11.32 -15.86 -2.53
CA ASN A 279 11.02 -14.64 -3.26
C ASN A 279 9.97 -13.76 -2.57
N VAL A 280 9.34 -14.24 -1.50
CA VAL A 280 8.44 -13.48 -0.64
C VAL A 280 9.22 -13.00 0.58
N ASP A 281 9.44 -11.69 0.71
CA ASP A 281 10.32 -11.14 1.74
C ASP A 281 9.64 -10.93 3.09
N TYR A 282 8.32 -10.72 3.12
CA TYR A 282 7.56 -10.53 4.35
C TYR A 282 6.11 -11.01 4.22
N LEU A 283 5.48 -11.26 5.36
CA LEU A 283 4.13 -11.78 5.47
C LEU A 283 3.12 -10.64 5.58
N ASN A 284 1.94 -10.84 4.99
CA ASN A 284 0.81 -9.91 5.08
C ASN A 284 -0.39 -10.57 5.75
N ILE A 285 -1.13 -9.77 6.50
CA ILE A 285 -2.47 -10.08 6.97
C ILE A 285 -3.37 -8.85 6.85
N HIS A 286 -4.65 -9.09 6.63
CA HIS A 286 -5.71 -8.10 6.76
C HIS A 286 -6.66 -8.54 7.88
N ILE A 287 -7.30 -7.62 8.58
CA ILE A 287 -8.25 -7.94 9.63
C ILE A 287 -9.48 -7.03 9.53
N TRP A 288 -10.61 -7.64 9.19
CA TRP A 288 -11.87 -6.96 8.99
C TRP A 288 -12.95 -7.47 9.96
N PRO A 289 -13.01 -6.96 11.23
CA PRO A 289 -13.93 -7.46 12.25
C PRO A 289 -15.40 -7.43 11.82
N TYR A 290 -15.81 -6.40 11.09
CA TYR A 290 -17.17 -6.29 10.57
C TYR A 290 -17.43 -7.36 9.50
N ASN A 291 -16.62 -7.40 8.45
CA ASN A 291 -16.78 -8.30 7.31
C ASN A 291 -16.73 -9.78 7.72
N TRP A 292 -15.92 -10.09 8.74
CA TRP A 292 -15.76 -11.47 9.26
C TRP A 292 -16.79 -11.83 10.36
N GLY A 293 -17.78 -10.96 10.59
CA GLY A 293 -18.84 -11.20 11.58
C GLY A 293 -18.39 -11.18 13.04
N TRP A 294 -17.17 -10.67 13.33
CA TRP A 294 -16.71 -10.50 14.70
C TRP A 294 -17.37 -9.30 15.39
N ALA A 295 -17.76 -8.30 14.62
CA ALA A 295 -18.44 -7.10 15.07
C ALA A 295 -19.56 -6.71 14.08
N PRO A 296 -20.77 -7.35 14.16
CA PRO A 296 -21.88 -7.04 13.27
C PRO A 296 -22.30 -5.57 13.35
N LYS A 297 -22.83 -5.01 12.27
CA LYS A 297 -23.16 -3.58 12.12
C LYS A 297 -24.06 -3.03 13.24
N ASP A 298 -25.00 -3.84 13.72
CA ASP A 298 -25.96 -3.44 14.75
C ASP A 298 -25.41 -3.53 16.17
N SER A 299 -24.17 -3.99 16.34
CA SER A 299 -23.54 -4.26 17.63
C SER A 299 -22.03 -4.03 17.66
N LEU A 300 -21.56 -3.04 16.89
CA LEU A 300 -20.12 -2.70 16.79
C LEU A 300 -19.49 -2.44 18.16
N GLN A 301 -20.14 -1.59 18.96
CA GLN A 301 -19.65 -1.21 20.29
C GLN A 301 -19.62 -2.40 21.27
N GLN A 302 -20.67 -3.21 21.27
CA GLN A 302 -20.82 -4.36 22.16
C GLN A 302 -19.82 -5.47 21.87
N ASN A 303 -19.40 -5.61 20.61
CA ASN A 303 -18.47 -6.65 20.19
C ASN A 303 -17.02 -6.15 20.06
N LEU A 304 -16.73 -4.92 20.48
CA LEU A 304 -15.39 -4.34 20.38
C LEU A 304 -14.31 -5.19 21.06
N GLU A 305 -14.55 -5.65 22.28
CA GLU A 305 -13.57 -6.46 23.02
C GLU A 305 -13.37 -7.84 22.37
N LYS A 306 -14.44 -8.44 21.83
CA LYS A 306 -14.35 -9.68 21.06
C LYS A 306 -13.53 -9.46 19.78
N ALA A 307 -13.75 -8.36 19.08
CA ALA A 307 -12.97 -7.98 17.89
C ALA A 307 -11.48 -7.84 18.21
N LYS A 308 -11.12 -7.17 19.31
CA LYS A 308 -9.73 -7.03 19.78
C LYS A 308 -9.09 -8.37 20.10
N GLN A 309 -9.79 -9.24 20.83
CA GLN A 309 -9.30 -10.57 21.20
C GLN A 309 -9.06 -11.44 19.97
N ASN A 310 -10.02 -11.48 19.04
CA ASN A 310 -9.88 -12.22 17.78
C ASN A 310 -8.74 -11.68 16.92
N SER A 311 -8.58 -10.35 16.85
CA SER A 311 -7.48 -9.73 16.10
C SER A 311 -6.14 -10.12 16.68
N LYS A 312 -5.99 -10.09 18.01
CA LYS A 312 -4.74 -10.53 18.65
C LYS A 312 -4.45 -12.02 18.36
N ALA A 313 -5.44 -12.88 18.50
CA ALA A 313 -5.28 -14.31 18.24
C ALA A 313 -4.86 -14.55 16.77
N TYR A 314 -5.45 -13.81 15.82
CA TYR A 314 -5.12 -13.88 14.41
C TYR A 314 -3.67 -13.41 14.14
N ILE A 315 -3.26 -12.28 14.73
CA ILE A 315 -1.87 -11.79 14.65
C ILE A 315 -0.90 -12.83 15.23
N ASP A 316 -1.18 -13.36 16.42
CA ASP A 316 -0.30 -14.33 17.10
C ASP A 316 -0.11 -15.62 16.26
N GLU A 317 -1.19 -16.12 15.64
CA GLU A 317 -1.16 -17.30 14.78
C GLU A 317 -0.23 -17.09 13.56
N HIS A 318 -0.35 -15.94 12.87
CA HIS A 318 0.49 -15.64 11.71
C HIS A 318 1.92 -15.25 12.12
N LEU A 319 2.10 -14.65 13.29
CA LEU A 319 3.41 -14.35 13.85
C LEU A 319 4.22 -15.60 14.14
N ALA A 320 3.58 -16.74 14.44
CA ALA A 320 4.27 -18.02 14.58
C ALA A 320 4.94 -18.45 13.27
N VAL A 321 4.25 -18.26 12.12
CA VAL A 321 4.82 -18.51 10.79
C VAL A 321 5.96 -17.52 10.49
N ALA A 322 5.76 -16.22 10.79
CA ALA A 322 6.78 -15.20 10.63
C ALA A 322 8.08 -15.55 11.38
N LYS A 323 7.96 -16.02 12.63
CA LYS A 323 9.09 -16.47 13.45
C LYS A 323 9.78 -17.71 12.87
N LYS A 324 9.01 -18.66 12.34
CA LYS A 324 9.55 -19.88 11.72
C LYS A 324 10.46 -19.57 10.53
N TYR A 325 10.06 -18.60 9.71
CA TYR A 325 10.80 -18.23 8.49
C TYR A 325 11.66 -16.97 8.63
N GLN A 326 11.71 -16.37 9.83
CA GLN A 326 12.47 -15.16 10.10
C GLN A 326 12.14 -14.05 9.09
N LYS A 327 10.84 -13.76 8.91
CA LYS A 327 10.33 -12.73 8.04
C LYS A 327 9.44 -11.77 8.82
N PRO A 328 9.42 -10.46 8.48
CA PRO A 328 8.48 -9.53 9.11
C PRO A 328 7.03 -9.90 8.81
N LEU A 329 6.12 -9.58 9.72
CA LEU A 329 4.67 -9.64 9.54
C LEU A 329 4.10 -8.22 9.56
N VAL A 330 3.25 -7.88 8.60
CA VAL A 330 2.56 -6.60 8.53
C VAL A 330 1.05 -6.81 8.43
N MET A 331 0.28 -6.07 9.23
CA MET A 331 -1.16 -5.97 9.06
C MET A 331 -1.49 -4.80 8.12
N GLU A 332 -1.61 -5.11 6.82
CA GLU A 332 -1.69 -4.09 5.77
C GLU A 332 -3.07 -3.52 5.54
N GLU A 333 -4.09 -4.18 6.05
CA GLU A 333 -5.43 -3.62 6.14
C GLU A 333 -6.08 -3.97 7.48
N PHE A 334 -6.71 -2.98 8.05
CA PHE A 334 -7.70 -3.13 9.09
C PHE A 334 -8.58 -1.88 9.13
N GLY A 335 -9.80 -2.07 9.52
CA GLY A 335 -10.75 -0.99 9.66
C GLY A 335 -11.77 -1.29 10.76
N TYR A 336 -12.44 -0.25 11.15
CA TYR A 336 -13.63 -0.35 12.03
C TYR A 336 -14.60 0.75 11.63
N PRO A 337 -15.86 0.43 11.31
CA PRO A 337 -16.83 1.42 10.87
C PRO A 337 -17.07 2.53 11.89
N ARG A 338 -17.59 3.67 11.44
CA ARG A 338 -18.09 4.72 12.33
C ARG A 338 -19.22 4.20 13.23
N ASP A 339 -19.40 4.83 14.37
CA ASP A 339 -20.43 4.44 15.34
C ASP A 339 -21.81 4.36 14.69
N GLY A 340 -22.55 3.31 14.99
CA GLY A 340 -23.87 3.05 14.40
C GLY A 340 -23.84 2.68 12.92
N PHE A 341 -22.69 2.25 12.39
CA PHE A 341 -22.52 1.92 10.97
C PHE A 341 -22.86 3.08 10.04
N ARG A 342 -22.51 4.29 10.47
CA ARG A 342 -22.72 5.50 9.69
C ARG A 342 -21.49 5.82 8.85
N PHE A 343 -21.69 6.64 7.81
CA PHE A 343 -20.61 7.02 6.86
C PHE A 343 -20.48 8.53 6.64
N ASP A 344 -21.38 9.36 7.19
CA ASP A 344 -21.19 10.81 7.14
C ASP A 344 -20.01 11.27 8.03
N LYS A 345 -19.27 12.29 7.60
CA LYS A 345 -18.06 12.79 8.28
C LYS A 345 -18.29 13.29 9.71
N SER A 346 -19.52 13.66 10.06
CA SER A 346 -19.86 14.16 11.39
C SER A 346 -20.18 13.07 12.40
N SER A 347 -20.36 11.82 11.92
CA SER A 347 -20.65 10.68 12.79
C SER A 347 -19.49 10.35 13.72
N PRO A 348 -19.75 10.00 14.98
CA PRO A 348 -18.72 9.64 15.94
C PRO A 348 -17.89 8.43 15.48
N VAL A 349 -16.67 8.33 16.02
CA VAL A 349 -15.69 7.27 15.73
C VAL A 349 -15.19 6.58 17.00
N THR A 350 -16.03 6.50 18.04
CA THR A 350 -15.63 6.05 19.38
C THR A 350 -15.14 4.60 19.37
N ALA A 351 -15.90 3.69 18.73
CA ALA A 351 -15.51 2.28 18.63
C ALA A 351 -14.27 2.11 17.73
N ARG A 352 -14.20 2.84 16.61
CA ARG A 352 -13.01 2.88 15.74
C ARG A 352 -11.77 3.30 16.51
N ASP A 353 -11.82 4.40 17.24
CA ASP A 353 -10.70 4.92 18.01
C ASP A 353 -10.21 3.93 19.06
N ALA A 354 -11.14 3.27 19.76
CA ALA A 354 -10.80 2.26 20.74
C ALA A 354 -10.17 1.00 20.11
N TYR A 355 -10.60 0.62 18.89
CA TYR A 355 -10.01 -0.47 18.14
C TYR A 355 -8.63 -0.08 17.58
N TYR A 356 -8.49 1.09 16.95
CA TYR A 356 -7.24 1.61 16.42
C TYR A 356 -6.18 1.78 17.52
N LYS A 357 -6.55 2.36 18.65
CA LYS A 357 -5.68 2.47 19.82
C LYS A 357 -5.10 1.11 20.24
N TYR A 358 -5.94 0.07 20.23
CA TYR A 358 -5.51 -1.28 20.58
C TYR A 358 -4.52 -1.85 19.54
N ILE A 359 -4.81 -1.73 18.23
CA ILE A 359 -3.92 -2.20 17.19
C ILE A 359 -2.57 -1.44 17.21
N PHE A 360 -2.60 -0.13 17.35
CA PHE A 360 -1.37 0.68 17.46
C PHE A 360 -0.55 0.33 18.71
N TYR A 361 -1.24 0.02 19.82
CA TYR A 361 -0.58 -0.49 21.02
C TYR A 361 0.16 -1.80 20.71
N LEU A 362 -0.44 -2.75 20.02
CA LEU A 362 0.23 -3.99 19.65
C LEU A 362 1.47 -3.73 18.79
N VAL A 363 1.39 -2.87 17.77
CA VAL A 363 2.56 -2.51 16.94
C VAL A 363 3.68 -1.90 17.81
N THR A 364 3.35 -0.97 18.70
CA THR A 364 4.36 -0.32 19.55
C THR A 364 4.99 -1.28 20.56
N GLU A 365 4.23 -2.18 21.17
CA GLU A 365 4.73 -3.22 22.07
C GLU A 365 5.68 -4.19 21.34
N HIS A 366 5.31 -4.60 20.13
CA HIS A 366 6.17 -5.47 19.30
C HIS A 366 7.45 -4.74 18.86
N ALA A 367 7.41 -3.44 18.59
CA ALA A 367 8.61 -2.64 18.31
C ALA A 367 9.53 -2.55 19.53
N VAL A 368 8.98 -2.36 20.76
CA VAL A 368 9.76 -2.36 22.02
C VAL A 368 10.47 -3.69 22.23
N SER A 369 9.76 -4.80 22.04
CA SER A 369 10.29 -6.15 22.23
C SER A 369 11.12 -6.67 21.05
N ARG A 370 11.29 -5.84 19.99
CA ARG A 370 11.93 -6.24 18.74
C ARG A 370 11.35 -7.53 18.17
N SER A 371 10.03 -7.62 18.14
CA SER A 371 9.32 -8.74 17.55
C SER A 371 9.13 -8.55 16.05
N LEU A 372 8.72 -9.60 15.35
CA LEU A 372 8.55 -9.61 13.90
C LEU A 372 7.23 -8.97 13.42
N PHE A 373 6.32 -8.57 14.30
CA PHE A 373 5.15 -7.77 13.91
C PHE A 373 5.60 -6.33 13.67
N ALA A 374 5.88 -6.02 12.40
CA ALA A 374 6.70 -4.87 12.01
C ALA A 374 5.89 -3.59 11.72
N GLY A 375 4.57 -3.69 11.53
CA GLY A 375 3.78 -2.51 11.24
C GLY A 375 2.34 -2.80 10.88
N CYS A 376 1.62 -1.71 10.61
CA CYS A 376 0.25 -1.78 10.10
C CYS A 376 -0.08 -0.59 9.19
N ASN A 377 -1.05 -0.80 8.25
CA ASN A 377 -1.67 0.24 7.44
C ASN A 377 -3.18 0.21 7.68
N PHE A 378 -3.74 1.26 8.25
CA PHE A 378 -5.20 1.33 8.39
C PHE A 378 -5.87 1.56 7.03
N TRP A 379 -7.09 1.05 6.90
CA TRP A 379 -7.96 1.30 5.77
C TRP A 379 -8.99 2.37 6.16
N GLY A 380 -9.07 3.52 5.50
CA GLY A 380 -8.10 4.04 4.52
C GLY A 380 -8.08 5.56 4.70
N TRP A 381 -7.13 6.23 4.09
CA TRP A 381 -7.01 7.68 4.20
C TRP A 381 -8.07 8.39 3.36
N GLY A 382 -9.05 9.02 4.00
CA GLY A 382 -10.03 9.90 3.36
C GLY A 382 -9.57 11.37 3.32
N GLY A 383 -8.76 11.75 4.29
CA GLY A 383 -8.07 13.04 4.33
C GLY A 383 -8.99 14.25 4.18
N LEU A 384 -8.70 15.04 3.17
CA LEU A 384 -9.41 16.29 2.84
C LEU A 384 -10.64 16.06 1.94
N ALA A 385 -10.97 14.83 1.57
CA ALA A 385 -12.12 14.53 0.73
C ALA A 385 -13.43 15.03 1.32
N ASN A 386 -14.34 15.39 0.43
CA ASN A 386 -15.74 15.68 0.74
C ASN A 386 -16.62 14.69 -0.03
N PRO A 387 -17.00 13.55 0.59
CA PRO A 387 -17.91 12.61 -0.04
C PRO A 387 -19.24 13.29 -0.37
N SER A 388 -19.92 12.78 -1.40
CA SER A 388 -21.25 13.27 -1.76
C SER A 388 -22.23 13.13 -0.60
N THR A 389 -23.12 14.11 -0.44
CA THR A 389 -24.28 14.03 0.48
C THR A 389 -25.55 13.56 -0.23
N GLU A 390 -25.53 13.41 -1.55
CA GLU A 390 -26.69 13.03 -2.36
C GLU A 390 -26.78 11.52 -2.59
N HIS A 391 -25.66 10.80 -2.45
CA HIS A 391 -25.59 9.36 -2.63
C HIS A 391 -24.48 8.74 -1.78
N GLU A 392 -24.61 7.46 -1.48
CA GLU A 392 -23.74 6.72 -0.56
C GLU A 392 -22.47 6.18 -1.22
N TYR A 393 -22.56 5.82 -2.50
CA TYR A 393 -21.48 5.17 -3.25
C TYR A 393 -20.84 6.16 -4.20
N TRP A 394 -19.54 6.01 -4.42
CA TRP A 394 -18.79 6.88 -5.32
C TRP A 394 -19.35 6.87 -6.75
N LYS A 395 -19.36 8.04 -7.37
CA LYS A 395 -19.69 8.23 -8.78
C LYS A 395 -18.61 9.06 -9.47
N PRO A 396 -18.43 8.94 -10.80
CA PRO A 396 -17.53 9.80 -11.55
C PRO A 396 -17.78 11.28 -11.28
N GLY A 397 -16.72 11.98 -10.86
CA GLY A 397 -16.78 13.39 -10.46
C GLY A 397 -16.77 13.64 -8.95
N ASP A 398 -17.03 12.62 -8.13
CA ASP A 398 -16.91 12.74 -6.67
C ASP A 398 -15.43 12.74 -6.23
N ASP A 399 -15.17 13.28 -5.04
CA ASP A 399 -13.88 13.12 -4.38
C ASP A 399 -13.61 11.64 -4.07
N TYR A 400 -12.38 11.18 -4.30
CA TYR A 400 -11.95 9.88 -3.79
C TYR A 400 -11.75 9.95 -2.29
N THR A 401 -12.22 8.91 -1.59
CA THR A 401 -12.04 8.71 -0.14
C THR A 401 -11.21 7.47 0.13
N GLY A 402 -11.04 7.06 1.39
CA GLY A 402 -10.41 5.80 1.74
C GLY A 402 -11.26 4.58 1.35
N ASP A 403 -12.58 4.77 1.17
CA ASP A 403 -13.51 3.73 0.74
C ASP A 403 -13.58 3.71 -0.79
N PRO A 404 -13.28 2.60 -1.48
CA PRO A 404 -13.38 2.51 -2.93
C PRO A 404 -14.85 2.45 -3.40
N ALA A 405 -15.06 2.40 -4.71
CA ALA A 405 -16.37 2.67 -5.32
C ALA A 405 -17.50 1.71 -4.90
N GLN A 406 -17.18 0.48 -4.46
CA GLN A 406 -18.17 -0.50 -4.00
C GLN A 406 -18.56 -0.32 -2.53
N GLU A 407 -17.89 0.57 -1.79
CA GLU A 407 -18.15 0.83 -0.37
C GLU A 407 -18.88 2.17 -0.17
N GLN A 408 -19.62 2.27 0.93
CA GLN A 408 -20.25 3.51 1.34
C GLN A 408 -19.19 4.53 1.71
N GLN A 409 -19.20 5.69 1.05
CA GLN A 409 -18.14 6.69 1.12
C GLN A 409 -18.08 7.39 2.49
N GLY A 410 -17.07 7.08 3.28
CA GLY A 410 -16.87 7.58 4.64
C GLY A 410 -17.02 6.52 5.73
N LEU A 411 -17.46 5.29 5.40
CA LEU A 411 -17.69 4.22 6.37
C LEU A 411 -16.40 3.87 7.13
N ASN A 412 -15.32 3.60 6.42
CA ASN A 412 -14.00 3.26 6.97
C ASN A 412 -12.98 4.40 6.87
N SER A 413 -13.25 5.39 6.03
CA SER A 413 -12.35 6.52 5.78
C SER A 413 -11.97 7.27 7.07
N VAL A 414 -10.68 7.53 7.23
CA VAL A 414 -10.14 8.46 8.23
C VAL A 414 -9.99 9.83 7.58
N PHE A 415 -10.83 10.77 7.95
CA PHE A 415 -10.76 12.14 7.45
C PHE A 415 -9.85 13.02 8.32
N ALA A 416 -9.32 14.07 7.75
CA ALA A 416 -8.53 15.07 8.48
C ALA A 416 -9.33 15.75 9.62
N SER A 417 -10.67 15.69 9.56
CA SER A 417 -11.59 16.16 10.62
C SER A 417 -11.76 15.18 11.78
N ASP A 418 -11.34 13.92 11.66
CA ASP A 418 -11.43 12.90 12.74
C ASP A 418 -10.31 13.13 13.77
N SER A 419 -10.38 14.24 14.49
CA SER A 419 -9.29 14.75 15.34
C SER A 419 -8.82 13.74 16.41
N SER A 420 -9.71 12.94 16.97
CA SER A 420 -9.38 11.90 17.95
C SER A 420 -8.57 10.75 17.30
N THR A 421 -8.99 10.26 16.13
CA THR A 421 -8.23 9.24 15.38
C THR A 421 -6.85 9.79 14.95
N ILE A 422 -6.79 11.03 14.46
CA ILE A 422 -5.54 11.71 14.09
C ILE A 422 -4.58 11.80 15.30
N ALA A 423 -5.09 12.11 16.48
CA ALA A 423 -4.26 12.16 17.70
C ALA A 423 -3.67 10.78 18.05
N LEU A 424 -4.44 9.70 17.91
CA LEU A 424 -3.96 8.32 18.14
C LEU A 424 -2.86 7.92 17.14
N ILE A 425 -3.02 8.25 15.86
CA ILE A 425 -2.02 8.01 14.81
C ILE A 425 -0.70 8.74 15.13
N LYS A 426 -0.79 10.03 15.49
CA LYS A 426 0.38 10.83 15.88
C LYS A 426 1.10 10.22 17.09
N GLN A 427 0.35 9.85 18.13
CA GLN A 427 0.90 9.26 19.35
C GLN A 427 1.65 7.95 19.05
N ALA A 428 1.07 7.08 18.22
CA ALA A 428 1.68 5.81 17.85
C ALA A 428 2.99 6.02 17.08
N ASN A 429 2.98 6.86 16.04
CA ASN A 429 4.18 7.13 15.25
C ASN A 429 5.28 7.85 16.06
N GLN A 430 4.90 8.76 16.98
CA GLN A 430 5.87 9.37 17.89
C GLN A 430 6.55 8.33 18.80
N ALA A 431 5.78 7.36 19.32
CA ALA A 431 6.31 6.27 20.13
C ALA A 431 7.28 5.35 19.36
N LEU A 432 7.02 5.11 18.07
CA LEU A 432 7.91 4.33 17.20
C LEU A 432 9.19 5.09 16.82
N ASN A 433 9.11 6.40 16.60
CA ASN A 433 10.23 7.23 16.19
C ASN A 433 11.14 7.68 17.34
N ALA A 434 10.70 7.55 18.59
CA ALA A 434 11.48 7.91 19.77
C ALA A 434 12.56 6.88 20.15
N LYS A 435 12.70 5.80 19.36
CA LYS A 435 13.60 4.66 19.58
C LYS A 435 14.63 4.56 18.47
#